data_91a8e1817dac539e249a51bb80cdde74
#
_entry.id   91a8e1817dac539e249a51bb80cdde74
#
_cell.length_a   1.000
_cell.length_b   1.000
_cell.length_c   1.000
_cell.angle_alpha   90.00
_cell.angle_beta   90.00
_cell.angle_gamma   90.00
#
_symmetry.space_group_name_H-M   'P 1'
#
loop_
_entity.id
_entity.type
_entity.pdbx_description
1 polymer ?
#
loop_
_entity_poly.entity_id
_entity_poly.type
_entity_poly.pdbx_seq_one_letter_code
_entity_poly.pdbx_strand_id
1 'polypeptide(L)'
;MMKKSYDTEIISVGTELLLGHVTNTDARDVSEQLSKIGVNVRYHTVVGDNPERLAQCIETAKGRADIIITTGGLGPTCDDLTKVVTARAFGVPLVEDKSETAGLYEYIKNSRHFTPNNFSQTMLPEGCTVFHNTCGTAPGCAFEKDGKIVLMLPGPPKECYAMLTKSAIPYLRRLGDGEIVSHSVRIFGIGESAVDAIFAEEMNVMTNPSMAPYAKECDCLVQVTAKAETQEEAETMVRPVMEHVKERLGEYVYGVDVESVEESVMQLLHSRPMT
;
A
#
# COMPACT_ATOMS: atom_id res chain seq x y z
N MET A 1 -9.92 0.46 -26.12
CA MET A 1 -9.83 1.68 -25.29
C MET A 1 -8.62 1.52 -24.40
N MET A 2 -7.70 2.48 -24.36
CA MET A 2 -6.58 2.43 -23.40
C MET A 2 -7.18 2.50 -21.99
N LYS A 3 -6.88 1.50 -21.14
CA LYS A 3 -7.34 1.44 -19.75
C LYS A 3 -6.76 2.62 -18.95
N LYS A 4 -7.53 3.22 -18.06
CA LYS A 4 -7.09 4.34 -17.21
C LYS A 4 -6.05 3.83 -16.21
N SER A 5 -4.81 4.29 -16.32
CA SER A 5 -3.80 4.10 -15.29
C SER A 5 -4.09 5.10 -14.17
N TYR A 6 -4.19 4.63 -12.92
CA TYR A 6 -4.40 5.50 -11.77
C TYR A 6 -3.04 5.90 -11.19
N ASP A 7 -2.82 7.20 -11.07
CA ASP A 7 -1.67 7.75 -10.35
C ASP A 7 -2.05 8.06 -8.90
N THR A 8 -1.23 7.61 -7.96
CA THR A 8 -1.49 7.70 -6.52
C THR A 8 -0.48 8.58 -5.82
N GLU A 9 -0.96 9.38 -4.87
CA GLU A 9 -0.14 10.04 -3.87
C GLU A 9 -0.46 9.49 -2.47
N ILE A 10 0.59 9.13 -1.73
CA ILE A 10 0.51 8.74 -0.32
C ILE A 10 0.93 9.94 0.52
N ILE A 11 0.07 10.39 1.43
CA ILE A 11 0.32 11.48 2.37
C ILE A 11 0.38 10.89 3.78
N SER A 12 1.58 10.81 4.34
CA SER A 12 1.79 10.35 5.71
C SER A 12 1.76 11.52 6.67
N VAL A 13 0.84 11.46 7.62
CA VAL A 13 0.59 12.52 8.61
C VAL A 13 1.13 12.10 9.97
N GLY A 14 2.08 12.86 10.48
CA GLY A 14 2.69 12.63 11.79
C GLY A 14 3.96 13.47 11.96
N THR A 15 4.02 14.23 13.03
CA THR A 15 5.18 15.07 13.36
C THR A 15 6.40 14.22 13.70
N GLU A 16 6.21 13.04 14.30
CA GLU A 16 7.26 12.07 14.63
C GLU A 16 8.02 11.55 13.39
N LEU A 17 7.34 11.47 12.24
CA LEU A 17 7.96 11.11 10.97
C LEU A 17 8.92 12.18 10.49
N LEU A 18 8.55 13.46 10.61
CA LEU A 18 9.40 14.59 10.23
C LEU A 18 10.60 14.76 11.18
N LEU A 19 10.44 14.41 12.44
CA LEU A 19 11.52 14.46 13.44
C LEU A 19 12.48 13.26 13.33
N GLY A 20 12.16 12.27 12.49
CA GLY A 20 12.98 11.06 12.34
C GLY A 20 12.91 10.12 13.54
N HIS A 21 11.92 10.27 14.42
CA HIS A 21 11.73 9.40 15.57
C HIS A 21 11.20 8.02 15.16
N VAL A 22 10.49 7.94 14.04
CA VAL A 22 9.89 6.72 13.50
C VAL A 22 10.16 6.65 11.99
N THR A 23 10.46 5.45 11.51
CA THR A 23 10.55 5.18 10.07
C THR A 23 9.15 5.07 9.47
N ASN A 24 8.92 5.71 8.32
CA ASN A 24 7.66 5.64 7.61
C ASN A 24 7.48 4.27 6.91
N THR A 25 7.10 3.27 7.68
CA THR A 25 6.84 1.92 7.17
C THR A 25 5.51 1.82 6.46
N ASP A 26 4.52 2.63 6.83
CA ASP A 26 3.19 2.63 6.23
C ASP A 26 3.23 2.98 4.75
N ALA A 27 3.97 4.03 4.38
CA ALA A 27 4.10 4.42 2.98
C ALA A 27 4.78 3.34 2.12
N ARG A 28 5.78 2.64 2.68
CA ARG A 28 6.41 1.47 2.05
C ARG A 28 5.39 0.36 1.82
N ASP A 29 4.67 -0.03 2.88
CA ASP A 29 3.74 -1.16 2.84
C ASP A 29 2.55 -0.87 1.91
N VAL A 30 2.03 0.36 1.94
CA VAL A 30 0.99 0.81 1.00
C VAL A 30 1.50 0.74 -0.44
N SER A 31 2.70 1.25 -0.73
CA SER A 31 3.29 1.21 -2.06
C SER A 31 3.49 -0.21 -2.57
N GLU A 32 3.98 -1.10 -1.71
CA GLU A 32 4.18 -2.51 -2.05
C GLU A 32 2.85 -3.20 -2.39
N GLN A 33 1.82 -3.00 -1.59
CA GLN A 33 0.51 -3.62 -1.86
C GLN A 33 -0.17 -3.02 -3.10
N LEU A 34 -0.03 -1.71 -3.34
CA LEU A 34 -0.56 -1.06 -4.54
C LEU A 34 0.13 -1.56 -5.81
N SER A 35 1.44 -1.77 -5.77
CA SER A 35 2.18 -2.31 -6.91
C SER A 35 1.69 -3.69 -7.32
N LYS A 36 1.29 -4.54 -6.35
CA LYS A 36 0.73 -5.88 -6.59
C LYS A 36 -0.63 -5.86 -7.31
N ILE A 37 -1.35 -4.74 -7.25
CA ILE A 37 -2.62 -4.53 -7.96
C ILE A 37 -2.52 -3.50 -9.09
N GLY A 38 -1.28 -3.11 -9.47
CA GLY A 38 -0.95 -2.24 -10.59
C GLY A 38 -1.43 -0.82 -10.49
N VAL A 39 -1.55 -0.34 -9.30
CA VAL A 39 -1.78 1.06 -9.01
C VAL A 39 -0.43 1.75 -8.85
N ASN A 40 -0.18 2.78 -9.66
CA ASN A 40 1.09 3.48 -9.64
C ASN A 40 1.16 4.47 -8.49
N VAL A 41 2.15 4.34 -7.61
CA VAL A 41 2.49 5.39 -6.65
C VAL A 41 3.49 6.34 -7.30
N ARG A 42 3.11 7.62 -7.42
CA ARG A 42 3.95 8.66 -8.02
C ARG A 42 4.58 9.57 -6.99
N TYR A 43 3.91 9.77 -5.87
CA TYR A 43 4.36 10.72 -4.86
C TYR A 43 4.20 10.15 -3.46
N HIS A 44 5.22 10.37 -2.63
CA HIS A 44 5.16 10.27 -1.19
C HIS A 44 5.33 11.65 -0.59
N THR A 45 4.36 12.07 0.19
CA THR A 45 4.40 13.33 0.94
C THR A 45 4.35 13.03 2.43
N VAL A 46 5.21 13.65 3.22
CA VAL A 46 5.17 13.57 4.68
C VAL A 46 4.85 14.95 5.21
N VAL A 47 3.88 15.05 6.10
CA VAL A 47 3.45 16.30 6.72
C VAL A 47 3.23 16.09 8.23
N GLY A 48 3.60 17.09 9.04
CA GLY A 48 3.30 17.08 10.48
C GLY A 48 1.84 17.41 10.77
N ASP A 49 1.44 17.25 12.02
CA ASP A 49 0.08 17.45 12.55
C ASP A 49 -0.29 18.93 12.56
N ASN A 50 -0.42 19.51 11.37
CA ASN A 50 -0.76 20.90 11.15
C ASN A 50 -1.85 21.01 10.07
N PRO A 51 -3.03 21.56 10.39
CA PRO A 51 -4.18 21.55 9.50
C PRO A 51 -3.98 22.33 8.20
N GLU A 52 -3.27 23.46 8.24
CA GLU A 52 -3.03 24.30 7.06
C GLU A 52 -2.06 23.62 6.09
N ARG A 53 -0.98 23.01 6.60
CA ARG A 53 0.00 22.29 5.79
C ARG A 53 -0.61 21.03 5.18
N LEU A 54 -1.39 20.28 5.97
CA LEU A 54 -2.09 19.10 5.47
C LEU A 54 -3.09 19.48 4.37
N ALA A 55 -3.85 20.56 4.54
CA ALA A 55 -4.75 21.06 3.51
C ALA A 55 -4.00 21.42 2.21
N GLN A 56 -2.84 22.06 2.30
CA GLN A 56 -2.00 22.37 1.15
C GLN A 56 -1.49 21.11 0.43
N CYS A 57 -1.07 20.07 1.20
CA CYS A 57 -0.67 18.79 0.63
C CYS A 57 -1.83 18.12 -0.12
N ILE A 58 -3.04 18.11 0.46
CA ILE A 58 -4.22 17.54 -0.18
C ILE A 58 -4.60 18.30 -1.45
N GLU A 59 -4.60 19.63 -1.45
CA GLU A 59 -4.89 20.43 -2.65
C GLU A 59 -3.84 20.20 -3.75
N THR A 60 -2.57 20.04 -3.38
CA THR A 60 -1.52 19.66 -4.33
C THR A 60 -1.77 18.28 -4.93
N ALA A 61 -2.10 17.30 -4.09
CA ALA A 61 -2.40 15.93 -4.51
C ALA A 61 -3.63 15.86 -5.42
N LYS A 62 -4.68 16.66 -5.17
CA LYS A 62 -5.86 16.79 -6.05
C LYS A 62 -5.48 17.21 -7.47
N GLY A 63 -4.43 18.00 -7.64
CA GLY A 63 -3.96 18.47 -8.95
C GLY A 63 -3.17 17.43 -9.75
N ARG A 64 -2.63 16.37 -9.10
CA ARG A 64 -1.65 15.48 -9.74
C ARG A 64 -1.86 13.99 -9.53
N ALA A 65 -2.79 13.58 -8.67
CA ALA A 65 -3.09 12.18 -8.40
C ALA A 65 -4.58 11.87 -8.64
N ASP A 66 -4.88 10.66 -9.06
CA ASP A 66 -6.25 10.14 -9.15
C ASP A 66 -6.70 9.52 -7.82
N ILE A 67 -5.76 8.89 -7.12
CA ILE A 67 -5.97 8.28 -5.81
C ILE A 67 -5.11 9.00 -4.78
N ILE A 68 -5.72 9.40 -3.67
CA ILE A 68 -5.05 10.04 -2.55
C ILE A 68 -5.22 9.13 -1.33
N ILE A 69 -4.13 8.66 -0.76
CA ILE A 69 -4.15 7.81 0.43
C ILE A 69 -3.46 8.56 1.56
N THR A 70 -4.18 8.81 2.65
CA THR A 70 -3.57 9.35 3.87
C THR A 70 -3.32 8.24 4.87
N THR A 71 -2.21 8.30 5.61
CA THR A 71 -1.91 7.45 6.76
C THR A 71 -1.65 8.32 7.99
N GLY A 72 -2.25 7.96 9.13
CA GLY A 72 -2.14 8.72 10.39
C GLY A 72 -3.22 9.78 10.61
N GLY A 73 -3.30 10.28 11.85
CA GLY A 73 -4.21 11.36 12.26
C GLY A 73 -5.70 11.00 12.25
N LEU A 74 -6.06 9.73 12.51
CA LEU A 74 -7.46 9.26 12.61
C LEU A 74 -7.94 9.04 14.04
N GLY A 75 -7.07 9.16 15.02
CA GLY A 75 -7.34 8.93 16.43
C GLY A 75 -8.27 9.99 17.07
N PRO A 76 -8.40 9.95 18.43
CA PRO A 76 -9.30 10.82 19.15
C PRO A 76 -8.63 12.08 19.71
N THR A 77 -7.34 12.28 19.47
CA THR A 77 -6.58 13.37 20.08
C THR A 77 -6.73 14.66 19.30
N CYS A 78 -6.34 15.79 19.86
CA CYS A 78 -6.53 17.10 19.23
C CYS A 78 -5.65 17.33 17.99
N ASP A 79 -4.61 16.53 17.84
CA ASP A 79 -3.70 16.48 16.71
C ASP A 79 -4.13 15.49 15.61
N ASP A 80 -5.16 14.65 15.86
CA ASP A 80 -5.76 13.78 14.87
C ASP A 80 -6.70 14.54 13.91
N LEU A 81 -6.12 15.25 12.96
CA LEU A 81 -6.82 16.20 12.09
C LEU A 81 -7.13 15.68 10.69
N THR A 82 -6.61 14.52 10.32
CA THR A 82 -6.64 14.00 8.93
C THR A 82 -8.06 13.94 8.37
N LYS A 83 -9.01 13.37 9.09
CA LYS A 83 -10.41 13.26 8.64
C LYS A 83 -11.06 14.63 8.41
N VAL A 84 -10.90 15.53 9.38
CA VAL A 84 -11.54 16.86 9.33
C VAL A 84 -10.97 17.68 8.18
N VAL A 85 -9.65 17.68 8.02
CA VAL A 85 -8.97 18.46 6.96
C VAL A 85 -9.29 17.87 5.58
N THR A 86 -9.21 16.55 5.44
CA THR A 86 -9.51 15.88 4.16
C THR A 86 -10.97 16.07 3.75
N ALA A 87 -11.92 15.82 4.66
CA ALA A 87 -13.33 16.02 4.37
C ALA A 87 -13.65 17.47 3.96
N ARG A 88 -13.06 18.46 4.66
CA ARG A 88 -13.19 19.89 4.32
C ARG A 88 -12.61 20.21 2.94
N ALA A 89 -11.42 19.68 2.58
CA ALA A 89 -10.77 19.92 1.30
C ALA A 89 -11.60 19.41 0.12
N PHE A 90 -12.42 18.38 0.33
CA PHE A 90 -13.34 17.82 -0.65
C PHE A 90 -14.79 18.30 -0.52
N GLY A 91 -15.08 19.18 0.45
CA GLY A 91 -16.45 19.66 0.69
C GLY A 91 -17.43 18.56 1.09
N VAL A 92 -16.95 17.51 1.77
CA VAL A 92 -17.78 16.40 2.25
C VAL A 92 -18.03 16.58 3.74
N PRO A 93 -19.30 16.58 4.21
CA PRO A 93 -19.58 16.70 5.63
C PRO A 93 -19.15 15.43 6.39
N LEU A 94 -18.78 15.60 7.65
CA LEU A 94 -18.57 14.48 8.56
C LEU A 94 -19.88 14.15 9.27
N VAL A 95 -20.26 12.89 9.27
CA VAL A 95 -21.45 12.36 9.94
C VAL A 95 -21.07 11.23 10.88
N GLU A 96 -21.86 11.03 11.92
CA GLU A 96 -21.65 9.90 12.84
C GLU A 96 -21.99 8.57 12.14
N ASP A 97 -21.04 7.63 12.15
CA ASP A 97 -21.33 6.25 11.79
C ASP A 97 -21.82 5.48 13.03
N LYS A 98 -23.08 5.11 13.02
CA LYS A 98 -23.73 4.47 14.18
C LYS A 98 -23.18 3.06 14.47
N SER A 99 -22.71 2.35 13.44
CA SER A 99 -22.12 1.01 13.59
C SER A 99 -20.78 1.11 14.28
N GLU A 100 -19.91 2.04 13.83
CA GLU A 100 -18.63 2.29 14.45
C GLU A 100 -18.79 2.84 15.87
N THR A 101 -19.76 3.72 16.10
CA THR A 101 -20.10 4.19 17.46
C THR A 101 -20.51 3.05 18.37
N ALA A 102 -21.37 2.13 17.91
CA ALA A 102 -21.78 0.96 18.69
C ALA A 102 -20.59 0.01 18.96
N GLY A 103 -19.75 -0.25 17.95
CA GLY A 103 -18.54 -1.05 18.09
C GLY A 103 -17.56 -0.44 19.09
N LEU A 104 -17.37 0.86 19.03
CA LEU A 104 -16.53 1.60 19.98
C LEU A 104 -17.07 1.49 21.41
N TYR A 105 -18.38 1.63 21.62
CA TYR A 105 -18.99 1.42 22.94
C TYR A 105 -18.71 0.03 23.51
N GLU A 106 -18.84 -1.01 22.71
CA GLU A 106 -18.54 -2.39 23.17
C GLU A 106 -17.05 -2.57 23.51
N TYR A 107 -16.16 -1.98 22.71
CA TYR A 107 -14.71 -2.05 22.94
C TYR A 107 -14.32 -1.36 24.25
N ILE A 108 -14.89 -0.16 24.54
CA ILE A 108 -14.53 0.63 25.71
C ILE A 108 -15.29 0.28 26.97
N LYS A 109 -16.37 -0.48 26.89
CA LYS A 109 -17.24 -0.89 28.01
C LYS A 109 -16.47 -1.45 29.22
N ASN A 110 -15.34 -2.07 28.95
CA ASN A 110 -14.43 -2.64 29.95
C ASN A 110 -13.14 -1.82 30.14
N SER A 111 -13.01 -0.67 29.51
CA SER A 111 -11.81 0.17 29.58
C SER A 111 -11.98 1.24 30.66
N ARG A 112 -10.97 1.37 31.56
CA ARG A 112 -10.94 2.41 32.60
C ARG A 112 -10.46 3.79 32.07
N HIS A 113 -10.02 3.88 30.80
CA HIS A 113 -9.34 5.05 30.23
C HIS A 113 -10.09 5.68 29.07
N PHE A 114 -11.40 5.53 29.03
CA PHE A 114 -12.22 6.14 27.98
C PHE A 114 -12.49 7.63 28.26
N THR A 115 -12.44 8.43 27.19
CA THR A 115 -12.86 9.85 27.22
C THR A 115 -13.90 10.11 26.14
N PRO A 116 -14.80 11.10 26.31
CA PRO A 116 -15.79 11.46 25.28
C PRO A 116 -15.17 11.77 23.91
N ASN A 117 -13.92 12.22 23.87
CA ASN A 117 -13.20 12.51 22.63
C ASN A 117 -13.05 11.28 21.72
N ASN A 118 -13.09 10.05 22.28
CA ASN A 118 -13.01 8.84 21.45
C ASN A 118 -14.13 8.76 20.40
N PHE A 119 -15.28 9.39 20.62
CA PHE A 119 -16.36 9.43 19.63
C PHE A 119 -16.03 10.26 18.37
N SER A 120 -15.03 11.16 18.42
CA SER A 120 -14.56 11.85 17.22
C SER A 120 -14.06 10.88 16.15
N GLN A 121 -13.62 9.68 16.55
CA GLN A 121 -13.15 8.65 15.62
C GLN A 121 -14.27 8.12 14.72
N THR A 122 -15.51 8.08 15.20
CA THR A 122 -16.68 7.55 14.47
C THR A 122 -17.36 8.59 13.57
N MET A 123 -16.87 9.83 13.57
CA MET A 123 -17.27 10.85 12.62
C MET A 123 -16.55 10.61 11.30
N LEU A 124 -17.27 10.22 10.26
CA LEU A 124 -16.73 9.82 8.95
C LEU A 124 -17.34 10.66 7.82
N PRO A 125 -16.67 10.80 6.68
CA PRO A 125 -17.23 11.48 5.51
C PRO A 125 -18.55 10.85 5.08
N GLU A 126 -19.57 11.68 4.83
CA GLU A 126 -20.88 11.21 4.41
C GLU A 126 -20.80 10.37 3.13
N GLY A 127 -21.43 9.19 3.16
CA GLY A 127 -21.46 8.27 2.02
C GLY A 127 -20.15 7.50 1.76
N CYS A 128 -19.18 7.57 2.65
CA CYS A 128 -17.95 6.80 2.51
C CYS A 128 -18.15 5.29 2.68
N THR A 129 -17.25 4.50 2.12
CA THR A 129 -17.10 3.08 2.47
C THR A 129 -16.24 3.01 3.73
N VAL A 130 -16.79 2.47 4.81
CA VAL A 130 -16.09 2.35 6.10
C VAL A 130 -15.16 1.14 6.10
N PHE A 131 -13.96 1.34 6.60
CA PHE A 131 -12.97 0.29 6.85
C PHE A 131 -12.87 0.04 8.36
N HIS A 132 -13.53 -1.01 8.81
CA HIS A 132 -13.53 -1.36 10.22
C HIS A 132 -12.13 -1.71 10.72
N ASN A 133 -11.76 -1.15 11.88
CA ASN A 133 -10.46 -1.42 12.50
C ASN A 133 -10.53 -2.67 13.39
N THR A 134 -9.86 -3.74 12.99
CA THR A 134 -9.82 -5.01 13.76
C THR A 134 -8.67 -5.08 14.77
N CYS A 135 -7.78 -4.08 14.77
CA CYS A 135 -6.57 -4.05 15.61
C CYS A 135 -6.54 -2.85 16.56
N GLY A 136 -7.44 -1.88 16.38
CA GLY A 136 -7.54 -0.65 17.15
C GLY A 136 -8.97 -0.11 17.17
N THR A 137 -9.12 1.19 17.41
CA THR A 137 -10.43 1.82 17.59
C THR A 137 -10.79 2.82 16.49
N ALA A 138 -9.81 3.35 15.76
CA ALA A 138 -10.04 4.35 14.73
C ALA A 138 -10.38 3.67 13.40
N PRO A 139 -11.63 3.79 12.88
CA PRO A 139 -11.95 3.28 11.56
C PRO A 139 -11.26 4.13 10.48
N GLY A 140 -10.87 3.46 9.39
CA GLY A 140 -10.54 4.14 8.14
C GLY A 140 -11.75 4.24 7.22
N CYS A 141 -11.57 4.86 6.08
CA CYS A 141 -12.63 4.92 5.09
C CYS A 141 -12.11 5.24 3.69
N ALA A 142 -13.00 5.05 2.69
CA ALA A 142 -12.78 5.53 1.34
C ALA A 142 -14.02 6.26 0.83
N PHE A 143 -13.83 7.32 0.04
CA PHE A 143 -14.89 8.00 -0.68
C PHE A 143 -14.40 8.50 -2.05
N GLU A 144 -15.35 8.77 -2.93
CA GLU A 144 -15.08 9.34 -4.25
C GLU A 144 -15.68 10.73 -4.34
N LYS A 145 -14.89 11.70 -4.77
CA LYS A 145 -15.33 13.07 -4.96
C LYS A 145 -14.51 13.78 -6.03
N ASP A 146 -15.16 14.56 -6.89
CA ASP A 146 -14.53 15.37 -7.94
C ASP A 146 -13.60 14.54 -8.87
N GLY A 147 -13.99 13.28 -9.14
CA GLY A 147 -13.20 12.34 -9.95
C GLY A 147 -11.93 11.81 -9.26
N LYS A 148 -11.77 12.04 -7.97
CA LYS A 148 -10.70 11.51 -7.13
C LYS A 148 -11.22 10.43 -6.19
N ILE A 149 -10.35 9.49 -5.87
CA ILE A 149 -10.57 8.43 -4.90
C ILE A 149 -9.72 8.75 -3.68
N VAL A 150 -10.33 8.85 -2.53
CA VAL A 150 -9.64 9.22 -1.28
C VAL A 150 -9.77 8.08 -0.28
N LEU A 151 -8.64 7.63 0.25
CA LEU A 151 -8.59 6.63 1.32
C LEU A 151 -7.91 7.25 2.54
N MET A 152 -8.42 6.94 3.71
CA MET A 152 -7.82 7.33 4.98
C MET A 152 -7.57 6.09 5.84
N LEU A 153 -6.30 5.86 6.19
CA LEU A 153 -5.82 4.71 6.96
C LEU A 153 -5.20 5.19 8.29
N PRO A 154 -5.26 4.38 9.35
CA PRO A 154 -4.65 4.73 10.64
C PRO A 154 -3.12 4.77 10.55
N GLY A 155 -2.48 5.43 11.55
CA GLY A 155 -1.02 5.58 11.61
C GLY A 155 -0.27 4.42 12.24
N PRO A 156 -0.78 3.71 13.28
CA PRO A 156 -0.06 2.59 13.84
C PRO A 156 0.16 1.49 12.79
N PRO A 157 1.41 1.06 12.49
CA PRO A 157 1.72 0.18 11.35
C PRO A 157 0.91 -1.12 11.30
N LYS A 158 0.68 -1.74 12.46
CA LYS A 158 -0.12 -2.95 12.55
C LYS A 158 -1.59 -2.73 12.13
N GLU A 159 -2.17 -1.59 12.53
CA GLU A 159 -3.54 -1.22 12.17
C GLU A 159 -3.62 -0.85 10.68
N CYS A 160 -2.69 0.00 10.22
CA CYS A 160 -2.58 0.42 8.83
C CYS A 160 -2.47 -0.79 7.90
N TYR A 161 -1.53 -1.70 8.14
CA TYR A 161 -1.32 -2.88 7.31
C TYR A 161 -2.53 -3.84 7.30
N ALA A 162 -3.14 -4.07 8.46
CA ALA A 162 -4.34 -4.91 8.55
C ALA A 162 -5.51 -4.32 7.76
N MET A 163 -5.75 -3.01 7.87
CA MET A 163 -6.81 -2.31 7.17
C MET A 163 -6.53 -2.20 5.67
N LEU A 164 -5.28 -1.92 5.30
CA LEU A 164 -4.82 -1.91 3.93
C LEU A 164 -5.14 -3.22 3.21
N THR A 165 -4.70 -4.35 3.79
CA THR A 165 -4.83 -5.66 3.14
C THR A 165 -6.25 -6.20 3.14
N LYS A 166 -7.01 -5.99 4.23
CA LYS A 166 -8.36 -6.56 4.39
C LYS A 166 -9.47 -5.69 3.77
N SER A 167 -9.25 -4.38 3.63
CA SER A 167 -10.30 -3.45 3.22
C SER A 167 -9.90 -2.56 2.03
N ALA A 168 -8.79 -1.84 2.12
CA ALA A 168 -8.40 -0.86 1.11
C ALA A 168 -8.01 -1.50 -0.23
N ILE A 169 -7.20 -2.57 -0.22
CA ILE A 169 -6.83 -3.29 -1.44
C ILE A 169 -8.04 -3.94 -2.12
N PRO A 170 -8.94 -4.68 -1.43
CA PRO A 170 -10.19 -5.15 -2.03
C PRO A 170 -11.08 -4.03 -2.57
N TYR A 171 -11.13 -2.87 -1.90
CA TYR A 171 -11.86 -1.71 -2.40
C TYR A 171 -11.27 -1.20 -3.72
N LEU A 172 -9.96 -1.02 -3.79
CA LEU A 172 -9.27 -0.52 -4.98
C LEU A 172 -9.34 -1.50 -6.16
N ARG A 173 -9.30 -2.82 -5.90
CA ARG A 173 -9.48 -3.84 -6.94
C ARG A 173 -10.82 -3.73 -7.67
N ARG A 174 -11.88 -3.31 -6.98
CA ARG A 174 -13.22 -3.12 -7.60
C ARG A 174 -13.25 -1.95 -8.60
N LEU A 175 -12.29 -1.02 -8.48
CA LEU A 175 -12.19 0.16 -9.34
C LEU A 175 -11.33 -0.10 -10.58
N GLY A 176 -10.53 -1.16 -10.57
CA GLY A 176 -9.63 -1.56 -11.66
C GLY A 176 -10.27 -2.58 -12.59
N ASP A 177 -10.13 -2.34 -13.90
CA ASP A 177 -10.51 -3.30 -14.93
C ASP A 177 -9.35 -4.29 -15.18
N GLY A 178 -9.28 -5.40 -14.45
CA GLY A 178 -8.33 -6.48 -14.67
C GLY A 178 -7.49 -6.82 -13.44
N GLU A 179 -6.87 -7.98 -13.52
CA GLU A 179 -5.99 -8.55 -12.50
C GLU A 179 -4.52 -8.30 -12.86
N ILE A 180 -3.71 -8.12 -11.82
CA ILE A 180 -2.26 -8.02 -11.97
C ILE A 180 -1.62 -9.15 -11.20
N VAL A 181 -0.68 -9.80 -11.87
CA VAL A 181 0.19 -10.81 -11.30
C VAL A 181 1.61 -10.30 -11.33
N SER A 182 2.29 -10.42 -10.22
CA SER A 182 3.69 -10.03 -10.07
C SER A 182 4.43 -11.11 -9.31
N HIS A 183 5.52 -11.57 -9.90
CA HIS A 183 6.43 -12.55 -9.30
C HIS A 183 7.84 -11.98 -9.22
N SER A 184 8.62 -12.47 -8.26
CA SER A 184 10.01 -12.07 -8.06
C SER A 184 10.95 -13.26 -8.20
N VAL A 185 12.02 -13.09 -8.98
CA VAL A 185 13.17 -14.00 -9.00
C VAL A 185 14.26 -13.42 -8.14
N ARG A 186 14.62 -14.11 -7.06
CA ARG A 186 15.67 -13.68 -6.12
C ARG A 186 17.03 -14.19 -6.55
N ILE A 187 18.03 -13.33 -6.45
CA ILE A 187 19.33 -13.50 -7.07
C ILE A 187 20.42 -13.15 -6.06
N PHE A 188 21.42 -14.02 -5.94
CA PHE A 188 22.57 -13.80 -5.07
C PHE A 188 23.89 -13.95 -5.84
N GLY A 189 24.91 -13.15 -5.47
CA GLY A 189 26.24 -13.25 -6.06
C GLY A 189 26.47 -12.43 -7.33
N ILE A 190 25.46 -11.70 -7.81
CA ILE A 190 25.57 -10.76 -8.92
C ILE A 190 24.83 -9.46 -8.56
N GLY A 191 25.40 -8.32 -8.93
CA GLY A 191 24.83 -7.00 -8.61
C GLY A 191 23.75 -6.56 -9.60
N GLU A 192 22.87 -5.63 -9.16
CA GLU A 192 21.76 -5.06 -9.95
C GLU A 192 22.22 -4.54 -11.32
N SER A 193 23.32 -3.81 -11.39
CA SER A 193 23.84 -3.25 -12.66
C SER A 193 24.24 -4.31 -13.68
N ALA A 194 24.70 -5.47 -13.21
CA ALA A 194 25.04 -6.59 -14.09
C ALA A 194 23.75 -7.31 -14.56
N VAL A 195 22.76 -7.45 -13.68
CA VAL A 195 21.43 -7.96 -14.05
C VAL A 195 20.74 -7.02 -15.06
N ASP A 196 20.78 -5.70 -14.81
CA ASP A 196 20.28 -4.70 -15.74
C ASP A 196 20.92 -4.83 -17.13
N ALA A 197 22.25 -4.95 -17.19
CA ALA A 197 22.97 -5.13 -18.46
C ALA A 197 22.59 -6.41 -19.20
N ILE A 198 22.26 -7.50 -18.50
CA ILE A 198 21.83 -8.76 -19.10
C ILE A 198 20.47 -8.62 -19.80
N PHE A 199 19.55 -7.81 -19.23
CA PHE A 199 18.16 -7.71 -19.69
C PHE A 199 17.80 -6.33 -20.27
N ALA A 200 18.77 -5.42 -20.46
CA ALA A 200 18.52 -4.04 -20.88
C ALA A 200 17.71 -3.93 -22.18
N GLU A 201 18.06 -4.74 -23.20
CA GLU A 201 17.36 -4.72 -24.49
C GLU A 201 15.90 -5.18 -24.36
N GLU A 202 15.67 -6.20 -23.56
CA GLU A 202 14.34 -6.76 -23.30
C GLU A 202 13.48 -5.78 -22.48
N MET A 203 14.03 -5.24 -21.41
CA MET A 203 13.33 -4.25 -20.55
C MET A 203 12.92 -3.00 -21.31
N ASN A 204 13.74 -2.56 -22.27
CA ASN A 204 13.43 -1.37 -23.07
C ASN A 204 12.24 -1.55 -24.02
N VAL A 205 11.91 -2.78 -24.41
CA VAL A 205 10.82 -3.05 -25.35
C VAL A 205 9.59 -3.67 -24.69
N MET A 206 9.76 -4.27 -23.50
CA MET A 206 8.67 -4.88 -22.74
C MET A 206 7.77 -3.83 -22.12
N THR A 207 6.46 -3.99 -22.29
CA THR A 207 5.45 -3.13 -21.68
C THR A 207 4.47 -3.91 -20.81
N ASN A 208 4.06 -5.09 -21.27
CA ASN A 208 3.17 -5.98 -20.53
C ASN A 208 3.32 -7.43 -21.08
N PRO A 209 3.93 -8.36 -20.35
CA PRO A 209 4.52 -8.15 -19.03
C PRO A 209 5.67 -7.15 -19.03
N SER A 210 5.95 -6.57 -17.85
CA SER A 210 7.12 -5.74 -17.60
C SER A 210 8.11 -6.48 -16.70
N MET A 211 9.38 -6.12 -16.78
CA MET A 211 10.46 -6.69 -15.98
C MET A 211 11.33 -5.55 -15.45
N ALA A 212 11.73 -5.62 -14.16
CA ALA A 212 12.63 -4.64 -13.55
C ALA A 212 13.50 -5.29 -12.46
N PRO A 213 14.83 -4.99 -12.43
CA PRO A 213 15.71 -5.39 -11.35
C PRO A 213 15.58 -4.42 -10.18
N TYR A 214 15.81 -4.91 -8.96
CA TYR A 214 15.87 -4.12 -7.74
C TYR A 214 16.97 -4.63 -6.82
N ALA A 215 17.85 -3.72 -6.36
CA ALA A 215 18.79 -4.02 -5.31
C ALA A 215 18.08 -4.14 -3.95
N LYS A 216 18.56 -5.06 -3.13
CA LYS A 216 18.20 -5.22 -1.72
C LYS A 216 19.47 -5.16 -0.88
N GLU A 217 19.37 -5.24 0.46
CA GLU A 217 20.53 -5.08 1.36
C GLU A 217 21.66 -6.08 1.07
N CYS A 218 21.34 -7.32 0.75
CA CYS A 218 22.33 -8.40 0.55
C CYS A 218 22.22 -9.12 -0.79
N ASP A 219 21.19 -8.84 -1.57
CA ASP A 219 20.87 -9.54 -2.80
C ASP A 219 20.20 -8.63 -3.84
N CYS A 220 19.76 -9.22 -4.92
CA CYS A 220 19.02 -8.54 -5.98
C CYS A 220 17.76 -9.36 -6.32
N LEU A 221 16.75 -8.72 -6.86
CA LEU A 221 15.61 -9.43 -7.43
C LEU A 221 15.25 -8.87 -8.81
N VAL A 222 14.70 -9.71 -9.66
CA VAL A 222 13.99 -9.30 -10.87
C VAL A 222 12.50 -9.51 -10.64
N GLN A 223 11.75 -8.42 -10.68
CA GLN A 223 10.29 -8.46 -10.60
C GLN A 223 9.71 -8.50 -12.01
N VAL A 224 8.82 -9.46 -12.25
CA VAL A 224 8.07 -9.61 -13.50
C VAL A 224 6.60 -9.38 -13.19
N THR A 225 5.97 -8.44 -13.89
CA THR A 225 4.59 -8.04 -13.63
C THR A 225 3.79 -8.04 -14.93
N ALA A 226 2.62 -8.67 -14.92
CA ALA A 226 1.67 -8.63 -16.03
C ALA A 226 0.29 -8.18 -15.56
N LYS A 227 -0.43 -7.49 -16.43
CA LYS A 227 -1.83 -7.10 -16.26
C LYS A 227 -2.67 -7.76 -17.36
N ALA A 228 -3.78 -8.42 -16.98
CA ALA A 228 -4.72 -9.04 -17.90
C ALA A 228 -6.17 -8.91 -17.40
N GLU A 229 -7.14 -9.43 -18.15
CA GLU A 229 -8.54 -9.42 -17.71
C GLU A 229 -8.79 -10.38 -16.55
N THR A 230 -8.05 -11.48 -16.51
CA THR A 230 -8.13 -12.50 -15.46
C THR A 230 -6.74 -12.80 -14.88
N GLN A 231 -6.73 -13.31 -13.65
CA GLN A 231 -5.50 -13.75 -12.99
C GLN A 231 -4.81 -14.86 -13.80
N GLU A 232 -5.56 -15.81 -14.38
CA GLU A 232 -5.02 -16.91 -15.17
C GLU A 232 -4.32 -16.43 -16.44
N GLU A 233 -4.88 -15.43 -17.13
CA GLU A 233 -4.24 -14.80 -18.28
C GLU A 233 -2.95 -14.07 -17.87
N ALA A 234 -2.97 -13.31 -16.78
CA ALA A 234 -1.79 -12.61 -16.27
C ALA A 234 -0.68 -13.60 -15.88
N GLU A 235 -1.01 -14.70 -15.20
CA GLU A 235 -0.08 -15.80 -14.89
C GLU A 235 0.53 -16.43 -16.16
N THR A 236 -0.29 -16.64 -17.19
CA THR A 236 0.17 -17.18 -18.47
C THR A 236 1.17 -16.25 -19.15
N MET A 237 1.01 -14.93 -18.99
CA MET A 237 1.94 -13.92 -19.52
C MET A 237 3.25 -13.87 -18.74
N VAL A 238 3.20 -13.95 -17.40
CA VAL A 238 4.38 -13.85 -16.54
C VAL A 238 5.27 -15.07 -16.62
N ARG A 239 4.69 -16.27 -16.67
CA ARG A 239 5.42 -17.55 -16.61
C ARG A 239 6.58 -17.68 -17.60
N PRO A 240 6.41 -17.42 -18.91
CA PRO A 240 7.52 -17.55 -19.86
C PRO A 240 8.65 -16.56 -19.58
N VAL A 241 8.34 -15.35 -19.11
CA VAL A 241 9.37 -14.36 -18.74
C VAL A 241 10.12 -14.80 -17.50
N MET A 242 9.43 -15.34 -16.50
CA MET A 242 10.05 -15.89 -15.29
C MET A 242 11.01 -17.03 -15.60
N GLU A 243 10.60 -17.96 -16.47
CA GLU A 243 11.47 -19.07 -16.92
C GLU A 243 12.69 -18.53 -17.68
N HIS A 244 12.50 -17.57 -18.57
CA HIS A 244 13.59 -16.94 -19.29
C HIS A 244 14.60 -16.25 -18.34
N VAL A 245 14.10 -15.53 -17.33
CA VAL A 245 14.95 -14.91 -16.29
C VAL A 245 15.76 -15.97 -15.54
N LYS A 246 15.12 -17.07 -15.14
CA LYS A 246 15.81 -18.18 -14.45
C LYS A 246 16.88 -18.83 -15.33
N GLU A 247 16.59 -19.08 -16.61
CA GLU A 247 17.56 -19.68 -17.54
C GLU A 247 18.79 -18.78 -17.74
N ARG A 248 18.57 -17.46 -17.91
CA ARG A 248 19.65 -16.48 -18.15
C ARG A 248 20.55 -16.29 -16.93
N LEU A 249 19.97 -16.33 -15.73
CA LEU A 249 20.71 -16.10 -14.48
C LEU A 249 21.24 -17.39 -13.84
N GLY A 250 20.67 -18.55 -14.17
CA GLY A 250 21.17 -19.86 -13.80
C GLY A 250 21.44 -20.02 -12.30
N GLU A 251 22.71 -20.29 -11.96
CA GLU A 251 23.15 -20.55 -10.58
C GLU A 251 23.03 -19.35 -9.63
N TYR A 252 22.87 -18.13 -10.13
CA TYR A 252 22.64 -16.95 -9.28
C TYR A 252 21.22 -16.93 -8.70
N VAL A 253 20.27 -17.69 -9.25
CA VAL A 253 18.88 -17.74 -8.76
C VAL A 253 18.80 -18.66 -7.55
N TYR A 254 18.40 -18.13 -6.42
CA TYR A 254 18.24 -18.92 -5.19
C TYR A 254 16.77 -19.12 -4.76
N GLY A 255 15.83 -18.35 -5.29
CA GLY A 255 14.42 -18.49 -4.95
C GLY A 255 13.48 -17.73 -5.88
N VAL A 256 12.21 -18.07 -5.78
CA VAL A 256 11.10 -17.39 -6.46
C VAL A 256 10.06 -17.05 -5.38
N ASP A 257 9.63 -15.79 -5.35
CA ASP A 257 8.65 -15.29 -4.38
C ASP A 257 9.00 -15.55 -2.91
N VAL A 258 10.28 -15.64 -2.61
CA VAL A 258 10.80 -15.73 -1.24
C VAL A 258 11.18 -14.33 -0.73
N GLU A 259 11.00 -14.06 0.56
CA GLU A 259 11.24 -12.73 1.12
C GLU A 259 12.75 -12.46 1.31
N SER A 260 13.53 -13.50 1.63
CA SER A 260 14.97 -13.36 1.89
C SER A 260 15.76 -14.65 1.65
N VAL A 261 17.11 -14.53 1.70
CA VAL A 261 18.01 -15.69 1.66
C VAL A 261 17.76 -16.60 2.87
N GLU A 262 17.53 -16.00 4.05
CA GLU A 262 17.25 -16.75 5.29
C GLU A 262 16.01 -17.62 5.14
N GLU A 263 14.93 -17.07 4.57
CA GLU A 263 13.71 -17.84 4.31
C GLU A 263 13.99 -19.02 3.38
N SER A 264 14.70 -18.78 2.28
CA SER A 264 15.07 -19.84 1.33
C SER A 264 15.91 -20.94 1.98
N VAL A 265 16.88 -20.56 2.82
CA VAL A 265 17.70 -21.51 3.61
C VAL A 265 16.82 -22.31 4.58
N MET A 266 15.90 -21.65 5.28
CA MET A 266 14.98 -22.33 6.21
C MET A 266 14.07 -23.32 5.50
N GLN A 267 13.53 -22.97 4.32
CA GLN A 267 12.74 -23.88 3.50
C GLN A 267 13.55 -25.09 3.05
N LEU A 268 14.81 -24.90 2.64
CA LEU A 268 15.74 -25.97 2.27
C LEU A 268 16.05 -26.91 3.47
N LEU A 269 16.29 -26.36 4.63
CA LEU A 269 16.54 -27.13 5.86
C LEU A 269 15.32 -27.97 6.27
N HIS A 270 14.12 -27.40 6.18
CA HIS A 270 12.88 -28.13 6.49
C HIS A 270 12.55 -29.22 5.46
N SER A 271 12.96 -29.06 4.18
CA SER A 271 12.71 -30.03 3.13
C SER A 271 13.68 -31.24 3.15
N ARG A 272 14.81 -31.12 3.86
CA ARG A 272 15.81 -32.19 3.99
C ARG A 272 15.78 -32.78 5.39
N PRO A 273 15.57 -34.11 5.56
CA PRO A 273 15.72 -34.73 6.87
C PRO A 273 17.20 -34.60 7.30
N MET A 274 17.45 -33.73 8.23
CA MET A 274 18.76 -33.65 8.88
C MET A 274 18.83 -34.74 9.94
N THR A 275 19.69 -35.73 9.71
CA THR A 275 20.09 -36.74 10.71
C THR A 275 21.23 -36.18 11.55
#